data_6b1eb9e366d6ae17c6c0ec605ad6e1d9
#
_entry.id   6b1eb9e366d6ae17c6c0ec605ad6e1d9
#
_cell.length_a   1.000
_cell.length_b   1.000
_cell.length_c   1.000
_cell.angle_alpha   90.00
_cell.angle_beta   90.00
_cell.angle_gamma   90.00
#
_symmetry.space_group_name_H-M   'P 1'
#
loop_
_entity.id
_entity.type
_entity.pdbx_description
1 polymer ?
#
loop_
_entity_poly.entity_id
_entity_poly.type
_entity_poly.pdbx_seq_one_letter_code
_entity_poly.pdbx_strand_id
1 'polypeptide(L)'
;LMKKIFSYLFLSLLIFIHNDFSTNVVAKEITNIQWNKSVAKGKKLKKFRETVTSPALGKKAWKITLLPMDCGRDNEGDYSDCKNNGRDAVVGHGGGDRARSEYSSKIRYTGEKWISVSIYLPNDFKSVEPVSTSLFQIYEWGKTNQQRHPRMMLRVENGVLEPRYYPVNGRDVPGKINKHLFIDDMRDKWTTIIFHTKMGKKAGEGFVKMYVNDVLYNEYNGRTGYGGQFFNKFGIYHSWISRWNWNNQGYENYPTQVVYYDNLFRTNSKEKLLKLIKN
;
A
#
# COMPACT_ATOMS: atom_id res chain seq x y z
N LEU A 1 -35.74 29.05 73.36
CA LEU A 1 -35.19 29.82 72.24
C LEU A 1 -34.65 28.84 71.15
N MET A 2 -35.53 28.51 70.20
CA MET A 2 -35.18 27.59 69.09
C MET A 2 -34.50 28.34 68.02
N LYS A 3 -33.25 27.98 67.71
CA LYS A 3 -32.62 28.39 66.51
C LYS A 3 -32.68 27.21 65.47
N LYS A 4 -33.50 27.39 64.48
CA LYS A 4 -33.58 26.50 63.33
C LYS A 4 -32.31 26.68 62.54
N ILE A 5 -31.51 25.62 62.42
CA ILE A 5 -30.39 25.55 61.50
C ILE A 5 -30.92 24.97 60.19
N PHE A 6 -31.03 25.81 59.16
CA PHE A 6 -31.33 25.38 57.82
C PHE A 6 -30.04 24.81 57.25
N SER A 7 -30.00 23.50 57.14
CA SER A 7 -28.97 22.81 56.43
C SER A 7 -29.32 22.85 54.94
N TYR A 8 -28.66 23.72 54.18
CA TYR A 8 -28.72 23.69 52.75
C TYR A 8 -27.87 22.51 52.26
N LEU A 9 -28.57 21.44 51.90
CA LEU A 9 -27.97 20.37 51.10
C LEU A 9 -27.72 20.93 49.69
N PHE A 10 -26.51 21.44 49.46
CA PHE A 10 -26.04 21.69 48.13
C PHE A 10 -25.79 20.33 47.49
N LEU A 11 -26.81 19.81 46.82
CA LEU A 11 -26.68 18.70 45.91
C LEU A 11 -25.91 19.25 44.71
N SER A 12 -24.58 19.28 44.80
CA SER A 12 -23.73 19.51 43.68
C SER A 12 -23.87 18.33 42.72
N LEU A 13 -24.80 18.50 41.77
CA LEU A 13 -24.91 17.70 40.59
C LEU A 13 -23.60 17.90 39.79
N LEU A 14 -22.59 17.12 40.11
CA LEU A 14 -21.42 16.94 39.27
C LEU A 14 -21.90 16.28 37.97
N ILE A 15 -22.38 17.13 37.07
CA ILE A 15 -22.46 16.77 35.66
C ILE A 15 -21.02 16.54 35.23
N PHE A 16 -20.59 15.30 35.30
CA PHE A 16 -19.46 14.84 34.55
C PHE A 16 -19.83 15.03 33.08
N ILE A 17 -19.61 16.24 32.56
CA ILE A 17 -19.46 16.44 31.15
C ILE A 17 -18.20 15.62 30.80
N HIS A 18 -18.41 14.37 30.43
CA HIS A 18 -17.46 13.64 29.65
C HIS A 18 -17.36 14.44 28.35
N ASN A 19 -16.51 15.46 28.38
CA ASN A 19 -15.90 15.95 27.16
C ASN A 19 -15.13 14.76 26.61
N ASP A 20 -15.83 13.93 25.86
CA ASP A 20 -15.20 13.16 24.82
C ASP A 20 -14.46 14.15 23.91
N PHE A 21 -13.28 14.54 24.36
CA PHE A 21 -12.22 14.93 23.46
C PHE A 21 -11.91 13.68 22.62
N SER A 22 -12.89 13.21 21.86
CA SER A 22 -12.62 12.50 20.65
C SER A 22 -11.84 13.50 19.82
N THR A 23 -10.52 13.52 20.02
CA THR A 23 -9.64 14.02 18.99
C THR A 23 -10.10 13.32 17.72
N ASN A 24 -10.86 14.05 16.89
CA ASN A 24 -11.19 13.66 15.55
C ASN A 24 -9.85 13.54 14.83
N VAL A 25 -9.14 12.44 15.08
CA VAL A 25 -8.10 11.95 14.20
C VAL A 25 -8.87 11.47 12.99
N VAL A 26 -9.25 12.46 12.16
CA VAL A 26 -9.80 12.22 10.84
C VAL A 26 -8.86 11.22 10.21
N ALA A 27 -9.37 10.03 9.96
CA ALA A 27 -8.64 9.07 9.17
C ALA A 27 -8.33 9.79 7.88
N LYS A 28 -7.07 10.12 7.70
CA LYS A 28 -6.64 10.75 6.46
C LYS A 28 -6.64 9.65 5.43
N GLU A 29 -7.56 9.78 4.48
CA GLU A 29 -7.47 9.05 3.23
C GLU A 29 -6.03 9.15 2.73
N ILE A 30 -5.47 8.07 2.20
CA ILE A 30 -4.10 8.09 1.64
C ILE A 30 -4.09 8.91 0.33
N THR A 31 -4.87 9.97 0.25
CA THR A 31 -5.13 10.78 -0.95
C THR A 31 -4.20 11.97 -1.13
N ASN A 32 -3.46 12.39 -0.11
CA ASN A 32 -2.41 13.41 -0.27
C ASN A 32 -1.14 12.79 -0.88
N ILE A 33 -1.25 12.44 -2.15
CA ILE A 33 -0.33 11.59 -2.85
C ILE A 33 0.59 12.43 -3.72
N GLN A 34 1.87 12.25 -3.50
CA GLN A 34 2.88 12.68 -4.43
C GLN A 34 2.99 11.61 -5.52
N TRP A 35 2.61 11.99 -6.71
CA TRP A 35 2.68 11.18 -7.89
C TRP A 35 4.15 10.87 -8.23
N ASN A 36 4.51 9.61 -8.26
CA ASN A 36 5.70 9.15 -8.95
C ASN A 36 5.34 9.05 -10.43
N LYS A 37 5.78 10.02 -11.21
CA LYS A 37 5.42 10.11 -12.61
C LYS A 37 5.98 8.91 -13.35
N SER A 38 5.11 8.00 -13.81
CA SER A 38 5.47 7.10 -14.88
C SER A 38 5.53 7.93 -16.17
N VAL A 39 6.67 8.04 -16.79
CA VAL A 39 6.82 8.79 -18.02
C VAL A 39 7.56 7.95 -19.03
N ALA A 40 6.83 7.37 -19.95
CA ALA A 40 7.42 7.12 -21.23
C ALA A 40 7.78 8.50 -21.84
N LYS A 41 9.06 8.69 -22.18
CA LYS A 41 9.59 9.93 -22.74
C LYS A 41 8.64 10.49 -23.81
N GLY A 42 8.02 11.65 -23.55
CA GLY A 42 7.12 12.35 -24.48
C GLY A 42 5.62 12.08 -24.36
N LYS A 43 5.13 11.19 -23.50
CA LYS A 43 3.68 10.96 -23.32
C LYS A 43 3.10 11.79 -22.17
N LYS A 44 1.97 12.47 -22.44
CA LYS A 44 1.28 13.27 -21.42
C LYS A 44 0.70 12.39 -20.33
N LEU A 45 1.15 12.58 -19.10
CA LEU A 45 0.87 11.82 -17.88
C LEU A 45 -0.59 11.60 -17.49
N LYS A 46 -1.52 12.40 -18.01
CA LYS A 46 -2.93 12.33 -17.66
C LYS A 46 -3.61 10.99 -18.01
N LYS A 47 -3.03 10.21 -18.95
CA LYS A 47 -3.61 8.94 -19.40
C LYS A 47 -3.43 7.77 -18.46
N PHE A 48 -2.54 7.87 -17.48
CA PHE A 48 -2.17 6.75 -16.61
C PHE A 48 -2.84 6.79 -15.25
N ARG A 49 -3.52 7.89 -14.97
CA ARG A 49 -4.22 8.15 -13.73
C ARG A 49 -5.57 8.76 -14.04
N GLU A 50 -6.58 8.03 -13.71
CA GLU A 50 -7.95 8.49 -13.86
C GLU A 50 -8.68 8.30 -12.55
N THR A 51 -9.60 9.23 -12.26
CA THR A 51 -10.63 9.00 -11.27
C THR A 51 -11.86 8.55 -12.03
N VAL A 52 -12.39 7.40 -11.69
CA VAL A 52 -13.56 6.82 -12.36
C VAL A 52 -14.71 6.66 -11.39
N THR A 53 -15.92 6.63 -11.91
CA THR A 53 -17.14 6.38 -11.14
C THR A 53 -17.57 4.92 -11.20
N SER A 54 -17.00 4.15 -12.13
CA SER A 54 -17.22 2.70 -12.26
C SER A 54 -15.94 2.04 -12.82
N PRO A 55 -15.49 0.91 -12.23
CA PRO A 55 -15.94 0.37 -10.95
C PRO A 55 -15.50 1.26 -9.78
N ALA A 56 -16.36 1.47 -8.79
CA ALA A 56 -16.05 2.19 -7.56
C ALA A 56 -16.87 1.64 -6.40
N LEU A 57 -16.31 1.61 -5.19
CA LEU A 57 -17.04 1.26 -3.96
C LEU A 57 -17.79 2.47 -3.41
N GLY A 58 -17.18 3.66 -3.53
CA GLY A 58 -17.79 4.92 -3.19
C GLY A 58 -18.17 5.73 -4.45
N LYS A 59 -18.05 7.05 -4.36
CA LYS A 59 -18.35 7.94 -5.50
C LYS A 59 -17.33 7.84 -6.62
N LYS A 60 -16.09 7.53 -6.31
CA LYS A 60 -14.96 7.51 -7.24
C LYS A 60 -13.89 6.54 -6.78
N ALA A 61 -13.30 5.84 -7.73
CA ALA A 61 -12.11 5.03 -7.54
C ALA A 61 -10.94 5.55 -8.37
N TRP A 62 -9.75 5.10 -8.05
CA TRP A 62 -8.55 5.36 -8.83
C TRP A 62 -8.36 4.26 -9.87
N LYS A 63 -8.27 4.61 -11.14
CA LYS A 63 -7.82 3.74 -12.21
C LYS A 63 -6.35 4.01 -12.48
N ILE A 64 -5.53 3.00 -12.33
CA ILE A 64 -4.09 3.05 -12.60
C ILE A 64 -3.80 2.18 -13.81
N THR A 65 -3.16 2.76 -14.81
CA THR A 65 -2.73 2.05 -16.02
C THR A 65 -1.21 2.05 -16.08
N LEU A 66 -0.62 0.92 -16.39
CA LEU A 66 0.78 0.77 -16.73
C LEU A 66 0.87 0.25 -18.16
N LEU A 67 1.41 1.05 -19.06
CA LEU A 67 1.64 0.64 -20.44
C LEU A 67 2.93 -0.19 -20.54
N PRO A 68 3.09 -0.98 -21.61
CA PRO A 68 4.32 -1.69 -21.89
C PRO A 68 5.54 -0.76 -21.79
N MET A 69 6.54 -1.18 -21.03
CA MET A 69 7.81 -0.47 -20.87
C MET A 69 7.70 0.96 -20.32
N ASP A 70 6.60 1.34 -19.68
CA ASP A 70 6.51 2.61 -18.95
C ASP A 70 7.53 2.64 -17.81
N CYS A 71 8.25 3.75 -17.73
CA CYS A 71 9.21 3.96 -16.66
C CYS A 71 8.77 5.06 -15.71
N GLY A 72 9.11 4.93 -14.45
CA GLY A 72 8.83 5.92 -13.42
C GLY A 72 10.06 6.75 -13.06
N ARG A 73 9.77 7.89 -12.44
CA ARG A 73 10.78 8.66 -11.74
C ARG A 73 11.02 7.98 -10.39
N ASP A 74 12.27 7.68 -10.07
CA ASP A 74 12.64 7.21 -8.74
C ASP A 74 12.52 8.30 -7.68
N ASN A 75 12.85 7.97 -6.44
CA ASN A 75 12.78 8.92 -5.33
C ASN A 75 13.79 10.08 -5.44
N GLU A 76 14.81 9.93 -6.28
CA GLU A 76 15.86 10.90 -6.52
C GLU A 76 15.53 11.80 -7.71
N GLY A 77 14.52 11.41 -8.47
CA GLY A 77 13.98 12.22 -9.55
C GLY A 77 14.74 12.14 -10.86
N ASP A 78 15.60 11.17 -11.00
CA ASP A 78 16.49 11.03 -12.15
C ASP A 78 15.95 10.15 -13.28
N TYR A 79 14.73 9.61 -13.13
CA TYR A 79 14.11 8.67 -14.06
C TYR A 79 14.95 7.38 -14.26
N SER A 80 15.57 6.89 -13.19
CA SER A 80 16.42 5.70 -13.23
C SER A 80 15.71 4.47 -13.81
N ASP A 81 14.40 4.38 -13.61
CA ASP A 81 13.56 3.33 -14.20
C ASP A 81 13.58 3.35 -15.74
N CYS A 82 13.91 4.50 -16.35
CA CYS A 82 13.97 4.66 -17.81
C CYS A 82 15.32 4.29 -18.43
N LYS A 83 16.36 4.21 -17.62
CA LYS A 83 17.73 4.11 -18.14
C LYS A 83 18.02 2.78 -18.81
N ASN A 84 17.37 1.70 -18.38
CA ASN A 84 17.64 0.36 -18.90
C ASN A 84 16.36 -0.47 -18.99
N ASN A 85 15.32 0.07 -19.54
CA ASN A 85 13.96 -0.49 -19.60
C ASN A 85 13.84 -1.93 -20.12
N GLY A 86 14.59 -2.84 -19.54
CA GLY A 86 14.62 -4.25 -19.89
C GLY A 86 15.34 -4.56 -21.21
N ARG A 87 15.61 -3.56 -22.07
CA ARG A 87 16.25 -3.80 -23.36
C ARG A 87 17.75 -4.12 -23.22
N ASP A 88 18.42 -3.37 -22.34
CA ASP A 88 19.86 -3.48 -22.10
C ASP A 88 20.16 -3.82 -20.63
N ALA A 89 19.15 -4.18 -19.86
CA ALA A 89 19.33 -4.50 -18.46
C ALA A 89 20.15 -5.78 -18.32
N VAL A 90 21.30 -5.67 -17.70
CA VAL A 90 22.05 -6.85 -17.27
C VAL A 90 21.26 -7.51 -16.14
N VAL A 91 20.92 -8.77 -16.35
CA VAL A 91 20.18 -9.57 -15.37
C VAL A 91 20.83 -9.48 -13.98
N GLY A 92 20.03 -9.10 -12.98
CA GLY A 92 20.52 -9.02 -11.60
C GLY A 92 21.05 -7.66 -11.14
N HIS A 93 21.21 -6.68 -12.02
CA HIS A 93 21.65 -5.34 -11.66
C HIS A 93 20.45 -4.37 -11.53
N GLY A 94 20.06 -4.11 -10.31
CA GLY A 94 18.79 -3.49 -9.89
C GLY A 94 18.54 -2.03 -10.27
N GLY A 95 19.33 -1.40 -11.10
CA GLY A 95 19.10 -0.04 -11.57
C GLY A 95 18.50 -0.02 -12.97
N GLY A 96 17.26 0.47 -13.14
CA GLY A 96 16.69 0.69 -14.46
C GLY A 96 15.87 -0.45 -15.07
N ASP A 97 15.85 -1.64 -14.47
CA ASP A 97 15.04 -2.78 -14.91
C ASP A 97 13.64 -2.75 -14.25
N ARG A 98 12.92 -1.63 -14.46
CA ARG A 98 11.67 -1.34 -13.74
C ARG A 98 10.70 -0.58 -14.61
N ALA A 99 9.40 -0.81 -14.36
CA ALA A 99 8.32 0.03 -14.85
C ALA A 99 7.36 0.33 -13.72
N ARG A 100 6.77 1.52 -13.69
CA ARG A 100 5.81 1.85 -12.63
C ARG A 100 4.80 2.90 -13.02
N SER A 101 3.62 2.73 -12.49
CA SER A 101 2.58 3.74 -12.36
C SER A 101 2.06 3.68 -10.94
N GLU A 102 2.68 4.42 -10.03
CA GLU A 102 2.43 4.36 -8.59
C GLU A 102 2.18 5.72 -7.97
N TYR A 103 1.45 5.70 -6.87
CA TYR A 103 1.27 6.81 -5.94
C TYR A 103 2.01 6.56 -4.64
N SER A 104 2.59 7.62 -4.08
CA SER A 104 3.13 7.62 -2.73
C SER A 104 2.33 8.54 -1.83
N SER A 105 1.98 8.09 -0.63
CA SER A 105 1.43 8.96 0.41
C SER A 105 2.48 9.99 0.85
N LYS A 106 2.10 11.27 0.88
CA LYS A 106 2.95 12.34 1.46
C LYS A 106 3.04 12.25 2.98
N ILE A 107 2.03 11.65 3.61
CA ILE A 107 1.92 11.59 5.05
C ILE A 107 2.66 10.37 5.54
N ARG A 108 3.69 10.63 6.33
CA ARG A 108 4.48 9.60 6.98
C ARG A 108 3.90 9.22 8.34
N TYR A 109 4.23 8.03 8.80
CA TYR A 109 3.78 7.51 10.08
C TYR A 109 4.86 6.66 10.75
N THR A 110 4.63 6.37 12.02
CA THR A 110 5.42 5.44 12.85
C THR A 110 4.47 4.60 13.69
N GLY A 111 5.02 3.64 14.42
CA GLY A 111 4.28 2.83 15.37
C GLY A 111 3.27 1.89 14.73
N GLU A 112 2.17 1.65 15.44
CA GLU A 112 1.14 0.68 15.06
C GLU A 112 0.04 1.36 14.25
N LYS A 113 -0.39 0.71 13.16
CA LYS A 113 -1.42 1.22 12.25
C LYS A 113 -2.29 0.10 11.69
N TRP A 114 -3.52 0.49 11.40
CA TRP A 114 -4.47 -0.24 10.59
C TRP A 114 -4.60 0.47 9.25
N ILE A 115 -4.39 -0.27 8.17
CA ILE A 115 -4.32 0.27 6.79
C ILE A 115 -5.24 -0.56 5.92
N SER A 116 -6.06 0.08 5.10
CA SER A 116 -6.86 -0.61 4.08
C SER A 116 -6.46 -0.21 2.68
N VAL A 117 -6.67 -1.12 1.78
CA VAL A 117 -6.66 -0.93 0.34
C VAL A 117 -7.68 -1.88 -0.28
N SER A 118 -8.61 -1.34 -1.07
CA SER A 118 -9.48 -2.15 -1.92
C SER A 118 -8.92 -2.17 -3.33
N ILE A 119 -8.80 -3.36 -3.89
CA ILE A 119 -8.25 -3.61 -5.23
C ILE A 119 -9.33 -4.29 -6.07
N TYR A 120 -9.51 -3.82 -7.31
CA TYR A 120 -10.32 -4.47 -8.33
C TYR A 120 -9.43 -4.76 -9.53
N LEU A 121 -9.38 -6.02 -9.91
CA LEU A 121 -8.69 -6.49 -11.10
C LEU A 121 -9.73 -6.72 -12.20
N PRO A 122 -9.63 -6.05 -13.38
CA PRO A 122 -10.48 -6.36 -14.51
C PRO A 122 -10.32 -7.82 -14.94
N ASN A 123 -11.32 -8.37 -15.61
CA ASN A 123 -11.30 -9.75 -16.10
C ASN A 123 -10.09 -10.02 -17.02
N ASP A 124 -9.69 -9.03 -17.80
CA ASP A 124 -8.57 -9.10 -18.73
C ASP A 124 -7.21 -8.76 -18.09
N PHE A 125 -7.15 -8.58 -16.77
CA PHE A 125 -5.86 -8.36 -16.07
C PHE A 125 -4.93 -9.55 -16.35
N LYS A 126 -3.76 -9.25 -16.92
CA LYS A 126 -2.75 -10.26 -17.26
C LYS A 126 -1.60 -10.19 -16.25
N SER A 127 -1.24 -11.33 -15.68
CA SER A 127 0.04 -11.47 -14.99
C SER A 127 1.17 -11.32 -15.99
N VAL A 128 2.29 -10.76 -15.54
CA VAL A 128 3.50 -10.58 -16.35
C VAL A 128 4.66 -11.43 -15.80
N GLU A 129 4.34 -12.57 -15.23
CA GLU A 129 5.36 -13.49 -14.75
C GLU A 129 6.32 -13.92 -15.87
N PRO A 130 7.60 -14.05 -15.55
CA PRO A 130 8.25 -14.02 -14.23
C PRO A 130 8.66 -12.62 -13.74
N VAL A 131 8.13 -11.56 -14.32
CA VAL A 131 8.36 -10.18 -13.86
C VAL A 131 7.65 -9.96 -12.53
N SER A 132 8.35 -9.43 -11.55
CA SER A 132 7.76 -9.15 -10.25
C SER A 132 6.81 -7.96 -10.32
N THR A 133 5.54 -8.17 -10.00
CA THR A 133 4.50 -7.14 -9.98
C THR A 133 4.08 -6.84 -8.55
N SER A 134 4.18 -5.59 -8.13
CA SER A 134 3.67 -5.13 -6.82
C SER A 134 2.52 -4.16 -7.00
N LEU A 135 1.45 -4.36 -6.23
CA LEU A 135 0.22 -3.55 -6.27
C LEU A 135 0.09 -2.61 -5.07
N PHE A 136 0.79 -2.89 -3.98
CA PHE A 136 0.79 -2.05 -2.79
C PHE A 136 2.11 -2.19 -2.04
N GLN A 137 2.58 -1.12 -1.37
CA GLN A 137 3.82 -1.16 -0.60
C GLN A 137 3.68 -0.40 0.72
N ILE A 138 4.35 -0.91 1.75
CA ILE A 138 4.74 -0.18 2.95
C ILE A 138 6.23 0.14 2.80
N TYR A 139 6.55 1.41 2.64
CA TYR A 139 7.91 1.88 2.37
C TYR A 139 8.45 2.64 3.58
N GLU A 140 9.69 2.37 3.95
CA GLU A 140 10.39 3.13 4.97
C GLU A 140 11.24 4.22 4.33
N TRP A 141 11.25 5.40 4.97
CA TRP A 141 12.05 6.54 4.59
C TRP A 141 12.82 7.08 5.77
N GLY A 142 14.09 7.36 5.59
CA GLY A 142 14.95 7.93 6.60
C GLY A 142 16.27 8.45 6.04
N LYS A 143 17.21 8.70 6.92
CA LYS A 143 18.51 9.30 6.58
C LYS A 143 19.50 8.31 5.97
N THR A 144 19.41 7.03 6.36
CA THR A 144 20.33 5.98 5.89
C THR A 144 19.74 5.20 4.71
N ASN A 145 20.61 4.58 3.92
CA ASN A 145 20.17 3.71 2.81
C ASN A 145 19.31 2.55 3.30
N GLN A 146 19.60 2.00 4.48
CA GLN A 146 18.75 0.96 5.09
C GLN A 146 17.34 1.44 5.37
N GLN A 147 17.14 2.74 5.66
CA GLN A 147 15.83 3.35 5.89
C GLN A 147 15.11 3.78 4.60
N ARG A 148 15.68 3.52 3.41
CA ARG A 148 15.11 3.91 2.12
C ARG A 148 14.76 2.67 1.30
N HIS A 149 13.86 1.83 1.84
CA HIS A 149 13.52 0.55 1.22
C HIS A 149 12.06 0.15 1.52
N PRO A 150 11.34 -0.54 0.61
CA PRO A 150 10.09 -1.19 0.96
C PRO A 150 10.31 -2.19 2.09
N ARG A 151 9.39 -2.20 3.05
CA ARG A 151 9.36 -3.18 4.16
C ARG A 151 8.35 -4.27 3.92
N MET A 152 7.35 -3.97 3.12
CA MET A 152 6.40 -4.94 2.61
C MET A 152 6.00 -4.51 1.20
N MET A 153 5.95 -5.47 0.30
CA MET A 153 5.37 -5.35 -1.04
C MET A 153 4.30 -6.41 -1.20
N LEU A 154 3.10 -5.99 -1.57
CA LEU A 154 2.02 -6.89 -1.93
C LEU A 154 2.20 -7.26 -3.41
N ARG A 155 2.67 -8.48 -3.67
CA ARG A 155 3.13 -8.92 -4.99
C ARG A 155 2.22 -9.97 -5.59
N VAL A 156 2.07 -9.91 -6.90
CA VAL A 156 1.54 -11.02 -7.70
C VAL A 156 2.71 -11.96 -8.02
N GLU A 157 2.57 -13.20 -7.64
CA GLU A 157 3.57 -14.26 -7.86
C GLU A 157 2.87 -15.61 -8.02
N ASN A 158 3.09 -16.32 -9.12
CA ASN A 158 2.43 -17.59 -9.45
C ASN A 158 0.90 -17.53 -9.34
N GLY A 159 0.29 -16.45 -9.84
CA GLY A 159 -1.17 -16.26 -9.78
C GLY A 159 -1.72 -15.95 -8.39
N VAL A 160 -0.87 -15.74 -7.39
CA VAL A 160 -1.27 -15.40 -6.01
C VAL A 160 -0.87 -13.97 -5.68
N LEU A 161 -1.75 -13.22 -5.03
CA LEU A 161 -1.43 -11.93 -4.44
C LEU A 161 -1.03 -12.13 -2.98
N GLU A 162 0.24 -11.93 -2.68
CA GLU A 162 0.78 -12.14 -1.34
C GLU A 162 1.78 -11.07 -0.90
N PRO A 163 1.90 -10.79 0.41
CA PRO A 163 2.91 -9.88 0.91
C PRO A 163 4.29 -10.56 0.96
N ARG A 164 5.30 -9.84 0.50
CA ARG A 164 6.71 -10.13 0.70
C ARG A 164 7.32 -9.11 1.64
N TYR A 165 8.03 -9.57 2.65
CA TYR A 165 8.60 -8.76 3.71
C TYR A 165 10.10 -8.61 3.55
N TYR A 166 10.63 -7.43 3.83
CA TYR A 166 12.05 -7.10 3.65
C TYR A 166 12.68 -6.72 5.00
N PRO A 167 12.93 -7.72 5.87
CA PRO A 167 13.59 -7.48 7.17
C PRO A 167 15.05 -7.04 7.00
N VAL A 168 15.66 -7.43 5.87
CA VAL A 168 16.99 -7.01 5.44
C VAL A 168 16.87 -6.47 4.02
N ASN A 169 17.58 -5.38 3.71
CA ASN A 169 17.56 -4.80 2.37
C ASN A 169 18.01 -5.82 1.31
N GLY A 170 17.26 -5.87 0.21
CA GLY A 170 17.57 -6.75 -0.92
C GLY A 170 17.20 -8.23 -0.72
N ARG A 171 16.68 -8.60 0.46
CA ARG A 171 16.21 -9.97 0.73
C ARG A 171 14.76 -9.92 1.20
N ASP A 172 13.89 -10.58 0.48
CA ASP A 172 12.51 -10.76 0.89
C ASP A 172 12.29 -12.14 1.50
N VAL A 173 11.29 -12.20 2.36
CA VAL A 173 10.83 -13.44 2.97
C VAL A 173 9.30 -13.49 2.86
N PRO A 174 8.71 -14.66 2.63
CA PRO A 174 7.28 -14.84 2.80
C PRO A 174 6.94 -14.72 4.29
N GLY A 175 5.73 -14.29 4.60
CA GLY A 175 5.19 -14.46 5.94
C GLY A 175 4.72 -15.90 6.16
N LYS A 176 4.13 -16.13 7.33
CA LYS A 176 3.36 -17.35 7.56
C LYS A 176 2.07 -17.24 6.74
N ILE A 177 1.93 -18.11 5.75
CA ILE A 177 0.76 -18.16 4.87
C ILE A 177 -0.30 -19.02 5.56
N ASN A 178 -1.46 -18.41 5.85
CA ASN A 178 -2.62 -19.11 6.40
C ASN A 178 -3.63 -19.43 5.29
N LYS A 179 -3.69 -18.58 4.26
CA LYS A 179 -4.56 -18.75 3.08
C LYS A 179 -3.97 -18.01 1.89
N HIS A 180 -4.09 -18.58 0.70
CA HIS A 180 -3.72 -17.89 -0.54
C HIS A 180 -4.86 -17.00 -1.04
N LEU A 181 -4.48 -15.86 -1.61
CA LEU A 181 -5.40 -14.96 -2.33
C LEU A 181 -5.07 -15.03 -3.82
N PHE A 182 -5.81 -15.86 -4.53
CA PHE A 182 -5.61 -16.02 -5.96
C PHE A 182 -6.12 -14.78 -6.72
N ILE A 183 -5.35 -14.32 -7.72
CA ILE A 183 -5.76 -13.16 -8.54
C ILE A 183 -7.04 -13.46 -9.33
N ASP A 184 -7.28 -14.72 -9.72
CA ASP A 184 -8.51 -15.12 -10.41
C ASP A 184 -9.74 -14.97 -9.51
N ASP A 185 -9.58 -15.18 -8.21
CA ASP A 185 -10.64 -14.90 -7.23
C ASP A 185 -10.92 -13.40 -7.04
N MET A 186 -10.08 -12.52 -7.56
CA MET A 186 -10.21 -11.06 -7.45
C MET A 186 -10.77 -10.41 -8.73
N ARG A 187 -10.90 -11.17 -9.83
CA ARG A 187 -11.35 -10.63 -11.11
C ARG A 187 -12.78 -10.12 -11.03
N ASP A 188 -13.02 -8.98 -11.64
CA ASP A 188 -14.32 -8.28 -11.73
C ASP A 188 -15.04 -8.06 -10.41
N LYS A 189 -14.29 -8.05 -9.30
CA LYS A 189 -14.83 -7.72 -7.99
C LYS A 189 -13.84 -6.98 -7.12
N TRP A 190 -14.37 -6.18 -6.22
CA TRP A 190 -13.57 -5.50 -5.22
C TRP A 190 -13.11 -6.47 -4.13
N THR A 191 -11.82 -6.47 -3.86
CA THR A 191 -11.21 -7.20 -2.75
C THR A 191 -10.60 -6.20 -1.77
N THR A 192 -11.17 -6.11 -0.58
CA THR A 192 -10.66 -5.23 0.47
C THR A 192 -9.65 -5.96 1.33
N ILE A 193 -8.43 -5.46 1.35
CA ILE A 193 -7.31 -5.97 2.12
C ILE A 193 -7.04 -5.01 3.27
N ILE A 194 -6.91 -5.56 4.47
CA ILE A 194 -6.58 -4.80 5.68
C ILE A 194 -5.24 -5.28 6.20
N PHE A 195 -4.33 -4.36 6.43
CA PHE A 195 -3.07 -4.60 7.11
C PHE A 195 -3.12 -4.05 8.52
N HIS A 196 -2.82 -4.90 9.50
CA HIS A 196 -2.48 -4.49 10.86
C HIS A 196 -0.97 -4.54 11.01
N THR A 197 -0.35 -3.41 11.28
CA THR A 197 1.10 -3.29 11.25
C THR A 197 1.63 -2.61 12.50
N LYS A 198 2.74 -3.12 13.01
CA LYS A 198 3.57 -2.44 14.02
C LYS A 198 4.99 -2.37 13.52
N MET A 199 5.54 -1.16 13.46
CA MET A 199 6.88 -0.92 12.97
C MET A 199 7.89 -1.06 14.11
N GLY A 200 8.81 -2.04 13.99
CA GLY A 200 9.83 -2.36 14.98
C GLY A 200 11.22 -2.47 14.36
N LYS A 201 12.24 -2.04 15.11
CA LYS A 201 13.64 -2.01 14.67
C LYS A 201 14.38 -3.31 14.87
N LYS A 202 13.97 -4.10 15.85
CA LYS A 202 14.60 -5.36 16.22
C LYS A 202 13.72 -6.55 15.83
N ALA A 203 14.34 -7.72 15.79
CA ALA A 203 13.60 -8.97 15.64
C ALA A 203 12.57 -9.11 16.77
N GLY A 204 11.34 -9.48 16.42
CA GLY A 204 10.24 -9.64 17.39
C GLY A 204 9.53 -8.36 17.83
N GLU A 205 10.05 -7.16 17.52
CA GLU A 205 9.38 -5.90 17.89
C GLU A 205 8.26 -5.50 16.94
N GLY A 206 8.33 -5.95 15.69
CA GLY A 206 7.39 -5.57 14.65
C GLY A 206 6.57 -6.73 14.13
N PHE A 207 5.46 -6.39 13.51
CA PHE A 207 4.64 -7.36 12.78
C PHE A 207 3.89 -6.70 11.63
N VAL A 208 3.49 -7.52 10.68
CA VAL A 208 2.49 -7.18 9.67
C VAL A 208 1.53 -8.36 9.54
N LYS A 209 0.24 -8.11 9.67
CA LYS A 209 -0.83 -9.09 9.47
C LYS A 209 -1.71 -8.63 8.34
N MET A 210 -2.01 -9.50 7.39
CA MET A 210 -2.88 -9.24 6.25
C MET A 210 -4.20 -9.98 6.42
N TYR A 211 -5.29 -9.24 6.36
CA TYR A 211 -6.65 -9.77 6.42
C TYR A 211 -7.39 -9.49 5.11
N VAL A 212 -8.21 -10.43 4.69
CA VAL A 212 -9.18 -10.27 3.60
C VAL A 212 -10.53 -10.73 4.15
N ASN A 213 -11.54 -9.86 4.11
CA ASN A 213 -12.88 -10.14 4.68
C ASN A 213 -12.79 -10.66 6.14
N ASP A 214 -12.02 -9.96 6.98
CA ASP A 214 -11.72 -10.31 8.38
C ASP A 214 -11.00 -11.65 8.62
N VAL A 215 -10.68 -12.43 7.59
CA VAL A 215 -9.89 -13.66 7.69
C VAL A 215 -8.41 -13.33 7.57
N LEU A 216 -7.59 -13.88 8.49
CA LEU A 216 -6.13 -13.72 8.44
C LEU A 216 -5.54 -14.60 7.32
N TYR A 217 -4.98 -13.95 6.30
CA TYR A 217 -4.36 -14.61 5.14
C TYR A 217 -2.86 -14.81 5.30
N ASN A 218 -2.18 -13.82 5.85
CA ASN A 218 -0.73 -13.87 6.00
C ASN A 218 -0.30 -13.08 7.24
N GLU A 219 0.78 -13.49 7.87
CA GLU A 219 1.40 -12.75 8.96
C GLU A 219 2.93 -12.88 8.96
N TYR A 220 3.57 -11.79 9.34
CA TYR A 220 4.99 -11.71 9.56
C TYR A 220 5.26 -11.11 10.93
N ASN A 221 6.08 -11.77 11.75
CA ASN A 221 6.56 -11.28 13.03
C ASN A 221 8.08 -11.15 12.97
N GLY A 222 8.60 -9.95 13.17
CA GLY A 222 10.03 -9.73 13.05
C GLY A 222 10.40 -8.24 12.97
N ARG A 223 11.57 -7.98 12.38
CA ARG A 223 11.98 -6.61 12.08
C ARG A 223 11.16 -6.08 10.92
N THR A 224 10.45 -4.98 11.12
CA THR A 224 9.64 -4.29 10.10
C THR A 224 10.19 -2.93 9.72
N GLY A 225 11.36 -2.54 10.20
CA GLY A 225 12.01 -1.29 9.86
C GLY A 225 13.38 -1.08 10.52
N TYR A 226 14.00 0.04 10.23
CA TYR A 226 15.29 0.49 10.78
C TYR A 226 15.18 1.83 11.53
N GLY A 227 13.95 2.22 11.90
CA GLY A 227 13.68 3.43 12.68
C GLY A 227 13.47 4.68 11.85
N GLY A 228 13.19 4.54 10.57
CA GLY A 228 12.70 5.59 9.72
C GLY A 228 11.20 5.84 9.92
N GLN A 229 10.65 6.69 9.08
CA GLN A 229 9.22 6.93 8.97
C GLN A 229 8.65 6.11 7.81
N PHE A 230 7.39 5.74 7.90
CA PHE A 230 6.75 4.89 6.89
C PHE A 230 5.73 5.68 6.09
N PHE A 231 5.53 5.25 4.85
CA PHE A 231 4.46 5.72 4.00
C PHE A 231 4.00 4.58 3.08
N ASN A 232 2.82 4.75 2.49
CA ASN A 232 2.26 3.74 1.61
C ASN A 232 2.40 4.16 0.16
N LYS A 233 2.58 3.18 -0.71
CA LYS A 233 2.46 3.31 -2.16
C LYS A 233 1.39 2.35 -2.66
N PHE A 234 0.67 2.76 -3.69
CA PHE A 234 -0.27 1.92 -4.41
C PHE A 234 -0.20 2.23 -5.91
N GLY A 235 -0.57 1.27 -6.71
CA GLY A 235 -0.42 1.31 -8.16
C GLY A 235 0.30 0.06 -8.65
N ILE A 236 0.81 0.11 -9.86
CA ILE A 236 1.48 -1.01 -10.48
C ILE A 236 2.98 -0.72 -10.53
N TYR A 237 3.77 -1.61 -9.95
CA TYR A 237 5.22 -1.55 -9.99
C TYR A 237 5.79 -2.88 -10.45
N HIS A 238 6.54 -2.85 -11.55
CA HIS A 238 7.28 -3.99 -12.06
C HIS A 238 8.76 -3.85 -11.73
N SER A 239 9.38 -4.95 -11.33
CA SER A 239 10.84 -5.07 -11.23
C SER A 239 11.32 -6.32 -11.94
N TRP A 240 12.51 -6.25 -12.48
CA TRP A 240 13.11 -7.32 -13.27
C TRP A 240 12.35 -7.57 -14.58
N ILE A 241 12.05 -6.49 -15.33
CA ILE A 241 11.34 -6.54 -16.60
C ILE A 241 12.08 -7.38 -17.62
N SER A 242 13.44 -7.41 -17.55
CA SER A 242 14.29 -8.26 -18.39
C SER A 242 13.92 -9.74 -18.33
N ARG A 243 13.31 -10.20 -17.24
CA ARG A 243 12.84 -11.57 -17.11
C ARG A 243 11.74 -11.94 -18.10
N TRP A 244 10.99 -10.96 -18.62
CA TRP A 244 9.99 -11.21 -19.66
C TRP A 244 10.60 -11.86 -20.89
N ASN A 245 11.78 -11.38 -21.33
CA ASN A 245 12.47 -11.94 -22.46
C ASN A 245 13.05 -13.34 -22.26
N TRP A 246 13.26 -13.75 -20.99
CA TRP A 246 13.77 -15.11 -20.73
C TRP A 246 12.81 -16.20 -21.23
N ASN A 247 11.52 -15.87 -21.31
CA ASN A 247 10.51 -16.77 -21.84
C ASN A 247 10.27 -16.58 -23.36
N ASN A 248 11.19 -15.87 -24.05
CA ASN A 248 11.09 -15.55 -25.48
C ASN A 248 9.77 -14.88 -25.88
N GLN A 249 9.19 -14.07 -24.96
CA GLN A 249 7.89 -13.46 -25.22
C GLN A 249 7.95 -12.18 -26.03
N GLY A 250 9.16 -11.56 -26.17
CA GLY A 250 9.34 -10.26 -26.78
C GLY A 250 8.69 -9.11 -26.00
N TYR A 251 9.28 -7.93 -26.00
CA TYR A 251 8.71 -6.78 -25.30
C TYR A 251 7.46 -6.20 -25.97
N GLU A 252 7.27 -6.46 -27.25
CA GLU A 252 6.08 -6.10 -28.02
C GLU A 252 4.83 -6.79 -27.49
N ASN A 253 4.99 -7.96 -26.88
CA ASN A 253 3.91 -8.74 -26.27
C ASN A 253 3.66 -8.42 -24.79
N TYR A 254 4.44 -7.47 -24.22
CA TYR A 254 4.29 -7.07 -22.83
C TYR A 254 2.92 -6.38 -22.63
N PRO A 255 2.03 -6.90 -21.76
CA PRO A 255 0.67 -6.41 -21.72
C PRO A 255 0.55 -5.04 -21.02
N THR A 256 -0.44 -4.27 -21.43
CA THR A 256 -0.95 -3.19 -20.60
C THR A 256 -1.64 -3.78 -19.40
N GLN A 257 -1.36 -3.24 -18.21
CA GLN A 257 -2.09 -3.61 -17.00
C GLN A 257 -2.93 -2.45 -16.50
N VAL A 258 -4.13 -2.77 -16.03
CA VAL A 258 -5.06 -1.83 -15.39
C VAL A 258 -5.46 -2.40 -14.04
N VAL A 259 -5.40 -1.56 -12.99
CA VAL A 259 -5.85 -1.91 -11.65
C VAL A 259 -6.64 -0.74 -11.07
N TYR A 260 -7.74 -1.03 -10.39
CA TYR A 260 -8.52 -0.01 -9.71
C TYR A 260 -8.31 -0.09 -8.20
N TYR A 261 -8.33 1.09 -7.54
CA TYR A 261 -8.07 1.24 -6.12
C TYR A 261 -9.15 2.09 -5.46
N ASP A 262 -9.56 1.65 -4.27
CA ASP A 262 -10.50 2.36 -3.41
C ASP A 262 -10.16 2.09 -1.93
N ASN A 263 -10.88 2.71 -0.99
CA ASN A 263 -10.73 2.49 0.46
C ASN A 263 -9.28 2.58 0.96
N LEU A 264 -8.55 3.57 0.47
CA LEU A 264 -7.16 3.81 0.84
C LEU A 264 -7.10 4.60 2.15
N PHE A 265 -7.31 3.92 3.27
CA PHE A 265 -7.36 4.53 4.60
C PHE A 265 -6.22 4.06 5.50
N ARG A 266 -5.88 4.88 6.48
CA ARG A 266 -4.96 4.53 7.55
C ARG A 266 -5.40 5.15 8.87
N THR A 267 -5.51 4.33 9.92
CA THR A 267 -5.96 4.72 11.25
C THR A 267 -5.11 4.09 12.34
N ASN A 268 -5.35 4.51 13.59
CA ASN A 268 -4.72 3.92 14.77
C ASN A 268 -5.56 2.76 15.36
N SER A 269 -6.77 2.50 14.87
CA SER A 269 -7.62 1.41 15.37
C SER A 269 -8.41 0.72 14.26
N LYS A 270 -8.68 -0.58 14.44
CA LYS A 270 -9.50 -1.38 13.52
C LYS A 270 -10.92 -0.81 13.40
N GLU A 271 -11.52 -0.44 14.52
CA GLU A 271 -12.88 0.08 14.56
C GLU A 271 -13.06 1.34 13.71
N LYS A 272 -12.13 2.31 13.85
CA LYS A 272 -12.15 3.52 13.02
C LYS A 272 -11.97 3.20 11.55
N LEU A 273 -11.10 2.24 11.22
CA LEU A 273 -10.89 1.81 9.84
C LEU A 273 -12.17 1.22 9.24
N LEU A 274 -12.82 0.30 9.96
CA LEU A 274 -14.03 -0.37 9.48
C LEU A 274 -15.20 0.61 9.29
N LYS A 275 -15.33 1.64 10.12
CA LYS A 275 -16.33 2.71 9.92
C LYS A 275 -16.11 3.46 8.60
N LEU A 276 -14.86 3.69 8.21
CA LEU A 276 -14.54 4.38 6.95
C LEU A 276 -14.77 3.53 5.70
N ILE A 277 -14.52 2.23 5.79
CA ILE A 277 -14.74 1.30 4.68
C ILE A 277 -16.23 1.10 4.39
N LYS A 278 -17.10 1.25 5.41
CA LYS A 278 -18.56 1.04 5.29
C LYS A 278 -19.31 2.28 4.78
N ASN A 279 -18.71 3.46 4.84
CA ASN A 279 -19.28 4.74 4.39
C ASN A 279 -18.85 5.08 2.96
#